data_c0ead1953c69916e34bd1441330fafe9
#
_entry.id   c0ead1953c69916e34bd1441330fafe9
#
_cell.length_a   1.000
_cell.length_b   1.000
_cell.length_c   1.000
_cell.angle_alpha   90.00
_cell.angle_beta   90.00
_cell.angle_gamma   90.00
#
_symmetry.space_group_name_H-M   'P 1'
#
loop_
_entity.id
_entity.type
_entity.pdbx_description
1 polymer ?
#
loop_
_entity_poly.entity_id
_entity_poly.type
_entity_poly.pdbx_seq_one_letter_code
_entity_poly.pdbx_strand_id
1 'polypeptide(L)'
;TLTVTLDTAYENFSLMLDVPIVSAATVQSSTPLGTGPYYLDGEVLRRSSRWWQTQAPAVTAETIELQAAKTPNDIRDNFEFGSTDLVYCDPNSPAAVGYRCDYEAWEAPAPILHYVGFNLYSGWFTNVALRRAFTYGVDREAMTSAVYNGFAQAATLPCSPASDLYDAQLAAQYAYSATAFQAAIHNAGVPTSETDCPVLLVCSDDPARVRAAEYLSSSMQENGFFLKVRSLGREAYVAALQAGNYDAYLGEVRLTANFDLSEFFRTGGALSYGAVADASLAGLCTQALGNSGSYADLCARLLDTVPFCPIVFKSYEVCVSRGAIASISPGVDCVFHN
;
A
#
# COMPACT_ATOMS: atom_id res chain seq x y z
N THR A 1 -1.45 -33.58 10.13
CA THR A 1 -2.36 -32.94 9.15
C THR A 1 -3.20 -31.92 9.88
N LEU A 2 -3.23 -30.69 9.38
CA LEU A 2 -4.12 -29.64 9.84
C LEU A 2 -5.31 -29.58 8.87
N THR A 3 -6.52 -29.58 9.40
CA THR A 3 -7.75 -29.40 8.63
C THR A 3 -8.41 -28.09 9.09
N VAL A 4 -8.68 -27.20 8.15
CA VAL A 4 -9.40 -25.96 8.39
C VAL A 4 -10.76 -26.05 7.69
N THR A 5 -11.83 -25.79 8.43
CA THR A 5 -13.19 -25.75 7.91
C THR A 5 -13.64 -24.30 7.86
N LEU A 6 -14.12 -23.85 6.71
CA LEU A 6 -14.60 -22.48 6.49
C LEU A 6 -16.13 -22.49 6.42
N ASP A 7 -16.77 -21.48 6.97
CA ASP A 7 -18.22 -21.30 6.92
C ASP A 7 -18.72 -20.87 5.51
N THR A 8 -17.84 -20.21 4.75
CA THR A 8 -18.09 -19.78 3.37
C THR A 8 -16.92 -20.18 2.47
N ALA A 9 -17.22 -20.37 1.18
CA ALA A 9 -16.20 -20.67 0.19
C ALA A 9 -15.18 -19.52 0.12
N TYR A 10 -13.89 -19.87 0.13
CA TYR A 10 -12.78 -18.92 0.08
C TYR A 10 -11.66 -19.53 -0.76
N GLU A 11 -11.63 -19.22 -2.06
CA GLU A 11 -10.77 -19.91 -3.03
C GLU A 11 -9.29 -19.78 -2.69
N ASN A 12 -8.84 -18.59 -2.36
CA ASN A 12 -7.43 -18.29 -2.07
C ASN A 12 -7.13 -18.26 -0.55
N PHE A 13 -7.88 -19.05 0.24
CA PHE A 13 -7.67 -19.09 1.70
C PHE A 13 -6.23 -19.44 2.10
N SER A 14 -5.54 -20.24 1.29
CA SER A 14 -4.12 -20.57 1.52
C SER A 14 -3.21 -19.35 1.60
N LEU A 15 -3.51 -18.28 0.89
CA LEU A 15 -2.75 -17.01 0.95
C LEU A 15 -2.89 -16.29 2.30
N MET A 16 -3.95 -16.62 3.06
CA MET A 16 -4.20 -16.06 4.39
C MET A 16 -3.50 -16.86 5.50
N LEU A 17 -2.85 -17.98 5.15
CA LEU A 17 -2.11 -18.82 6.09
C LEU A 17 -0.66 -18.35 6.32
N ASP A 18 -0.34 -17.15 5.87
CA ASP A 18 0.92 -16.46 6.22
C ASP A 18 0.88 -15.98 7.68
N VAL A 19 0.87 -16.96 8.58
CA VAL A 19 0.84 -16.76 10.02
C VAL A 19 2.05 -17.41 10.67
N PRO A 20 2.66 -16.79 11.69
CA PRO A 20 3.77 -17.38 12.40
C PRO A 20 3.38 -18.72 13.05
N ILE A 21 4.08 -19.80 12.68
CA ILE A 21 3.92 -21.10 13.30
C ILE A 21 4.98 -21.27 14.38
N VAL A 22 4.54 -21.40 15.61
CA VAL A 22 5.42 -21.51 16.78
C VAL A 22 5.13 -22.78 17.59
N SER A 23 6.12 -23.27 18.33
CA SER A 23 5.97 -24.41 19.22
C SER A 23 4.98 -24.10 20.34
N ALA A 24 3.99 -24.98 20.56
CA ALA A 24 3.04 -24.86 21.66
C ALA A 24 3.72 -24.82 23.05
N ALA A 25 4.87 -25.48 23.17
CA ALA A 25 5.64 -25.48 24.43
C ALA A 25 6.29 -24.13 24.74
N THR A 26 6.50 -23.27 23.73
CA THR A 26 7.21 -21.99 23.87
C THR A 26 6.37 -20.77 23.46
N VAL A 27 5.11 -20.96 23.10
CA VAL A 27 4.24 -19.88 22.60
C VAL A 27 4.07 -18.71 23.60
N GLN A 28 4.21 -19.00 24.91
CA GLN A 28 4.12 -18.00 25.98
C GLN A 28 5.49 -17.42 26.38
N SER A 29 6.58 -17.87 25.78
CA SER A 29 7.91 -17.31 26.05
C SER A 29 8.09 -15.97 25.32
N SER A 30 9.03 -15.15 25.80
CA SER A 30 9.42 -13.90 25.13
C SER A 30 10.08 -14.16 23.75
N THR A 31 10.59 -15.38 23.54
CA THR A 31 11.24 -15.84 22.30
C THR A 31 10.70 -17.20 21.89
N PRO A 32 9.48 -17.24 21.30
CA PRO A 32 8.88 -18.52 20.86
C PRO A 32 9.75 -19.19 19.78
N LEU A 33 9.86 -20.51 19.83
CA LEU A 33 10.54 -21.28 18.80
C LEU A 33 9.64 -21.42 17.58
N GLY A 34 10.05 -20.86 16.47
CA GLY A 34 9.38 -20.95 15.17
C GLY A 34 9.83 -22.15 14.35
N THR A 35 9.32 -22.24 13.11
CA THR A 35 9.66 -23.26 12.12
C THR A 35 10.69 -22.78 11.08
N GLY A 36 11.17 -21.56 11.20
CA GLY A 36 12.15 -20.95 10.30
C GLY A 36 13.55 -21.55 10.40
N PRO A 37 14.45 -21.14 9.46
CA PRO A 37 15.83 -21.62 9.43
C PRO A 37 16.69 -21.10 10.57
N TYR A 38 16.24 -20.06 11.28
CA TYR A 38 16.95 -19.46 12.40
C TYR A 38 16.14 -19.51 13.70
N TYR A 39 16.84 -19.54 14.83
CA TYR A 39 16.29 -19.31 16.15
C TYR A 39 17.00 -18.15 16.84
N LEU A 40 16.29 -17.41 17.69
CA LEU A 40 16.82 -16.27 18.41
C LEU A 40 17.55 -16.73 19.66
N ASP A 41 18.81 -16.29 19.82
CA ASP A 41 19.66 -16.51 20.98
C ASP A 41 20.20 -15.14 21.45
N GLY A 42 19.54 -14.53 22.41
CA GLY A 42 19.79 -13.15 22.78
C GLY A 42 19.42 -12.16 21.66
N GLU A 43 20.38 -11.44 21.13
CA GLU A 43 20.22 -10.51 19.99
C GLU A 43 20.75 -11.10 18.68
N VAL A 44 21.05 -12.40 18.64
CA VAL A 44 21.61 -13.09 17.49
C VAL A 44 20.65 -14.16 16.98
N LEU A 45 20.36 -14.11 15.72
CA LEU A 45 19.68 -15.22 15.02
C LEU A 45 20.74 -16.24 14.60
N ARG A 46 20.60 -17.49 15.09
CA ARG A 46 21.49 -18.60 14.76
C ARG A 46 20.82 -19.60 13.84
N ARG A 47 21.53 -20.05 12.82
CA ARG A 47 21.05 -21.05 11.87
C ARG A 47 20.76 -22.37 12.60
N SER A 48 19.58 -22.92 12.35
CA SER A 48 19.18 -24.23 12.86
C SER A 48 19.73 -25.36 11.99
N SER A 49 20.56 -26.24 12.58
CA SER A 49 21.00 -27.45 11.90
C SER A 49 19.89 -28.50 11.71
N ARG A 50 18.71 -28.28 12.30
CA ARG A 50 17.53 -29.17 12.26
C ARG A 50 16.39 -28.56 11.48
N TRP A 51 16.65 -27.56 10.63
CA TRP A 51 15.59 -26.99 9.81
C TRP A 51 15.03 -28.06 8.84
N TRP A 52 13.72 -28.11 8.74
CA TRP A 52 12.99 -29.18 8.08
C TRP A 52 13.00 -29.09 6.54
N GLN A 53 13.22 -27.91 5.98
CA GLN A 53 13.33 -27.72 4.53
C GLN A 53 14.74 -28.01 4.03
N THR A 54 14.92 -29.21 3.52
CA THR A 54 16.22 -29.66 2.99
C THR A 54 16.46 -29.27 1.52
N GLN A 55 15.43 -28.86 0.80
CA GLN A 55 15.48 -28.45 -0.62
C GLN A 55 15.30 -26.94 -0.84
N ALA A 56 15.17 -26.17 0.23
CA ALA A 56 15.11 -24.72 0.15
C ALA A 56 16.45 -24.13 -0.31
N PRO A 57 16.47 -22.92 -0.87
CA PRO A 57 17.70 -22.21 -1.17
C PRO A 57 18.64 -22.22 0.03
N ALA A 58 19.91 -22.34 -0.22
CA ALA A 58 20.89 -22.50 0.84
C ALA A 58 20.93 -21.24 1.73
N VAL A 59 20.48 -21.39 2.96
CA VAL A 59 20.67 -20.38 4.00
C VAL A 59 22.13 -20.40 4.38
N THR A 60 22.92 -19.42 3.92
CA THR A 60 24.37 -19.43 4.01
C THR A 60 24.91 -18.78 5.30
N ALA A 61 24.24 -17.73 5.80
CA ALA A 61 24.64 -17.07 7.03
C ALA A 61 24.49 -18.01 8.24
N GLU A 62 25.53 -18.19 9.03
CA GLU A 62 25.46 -18.97 10.27
C GLU A 62 24.84 -18.18 11.41
N THR A 63 25.08 -16.86 11.42
CA THR A 63 24.56 -15.93 12.41
C THR A 63 24.12 -14.65 11.73
N ILE A 64 23.04 -14.04 12.25
CA ILE A 64 22.57 -12.69 11.90
C ILE A 64 22.45 -11.92 13.21
N GLU A 65 23.25 -10.88 13.38
CA GLU A 65 23.20 -10.01 14.56
C GLU A 65 22.14 -8.94 14.37
N LEU A 66 21.25 -8.81 15.35
CA LEU A 66 20.21 -7.79 15.36
C LEU A 66 20.71 -6.56 16.13
N GLN A 67 20.91 -5.46 15.43
CA GLN A 67 21.40 -4.23 16.05
C GLN A 67 20.21 -3.30 16.38
N ALA A 68 20.09 -2.93 17.65
CA ALA A 68 19.14 -1.94 18.09
C ALA A 68 19.67 -0.53 17.76
N ALA A 69 18.85 0.25 17.04
CA ALA A 69 19.10 1.66 16.79
C ALA A 69 17.98 2.49 17.45
N LYS A 70 18.35 3.57 18.13
CA LYS A 70 17.39 4.43 18.86
C LYS A 70 16.88 5.56 17.98
N THR A 71 17.66 6.00 17.02
CA THR A 71 17.33 7.12 16.13
C THR A 71 17.65 6.78 14.67
N PRO A 72 17.03 7.45 13.69
CA PRO A 72 17.39 7.30 12.29
C PRO A 72 18.87 7.61 12.00
N ASN A 73 19.46 8.54 12.75
CA ASN A 73 20.89 8.84 12.62
C ASN A 73 21.77 7.67 13.09
N ASP A 74 21.36 6.96 14.15
CA ASP A 74 22.11 5.77 14.59
C ASP A 74 22.07 4.68 13.50
N ILE A 75 20.94 4.49 12.82
CA ILE A 75 20.81 3.55 11.70
C ILE A 75 21.79 3.96 10.58
N ARG A 76 21.75 5.24 10.19
CA ARG A 76 22.65 5.76 9.16
C ARG A 76 24.11 5.55 9.53
N ASP A 77 24.50 5.98 10.73
CA ASP A 77 25.90 5.91 11.16
C ASP A 77 26.38 4.45 11.27
N ASN A 78 25.56 3.55 11.80
CA ASN A 78 25.87 2.12 11.85
C ASN A 78 26.06 1.52 10.45
N PHE A 79 25.26 1.92 9.48
CA PHE A 79 25.36 1.43 8.10
C PHE A 79 26.57 2.05 7.37
N GLU A 80 26.77 3.37 7.47
CA GLU A 80 27.88 4.07 6.81
C GLU A 80 29.27 3.66 7.36
N PHE A 81 29.36 3.34 8.65
CA PHE A 81 30.64 2.91 9.26
C PHE A 81 30.82 1.39 9.26
N GLY A 82 29.93 0.63 8.62
CA GLY A 82 30.10 -0.80 8.38
C GLY A 82 29.87 -1.66 9.62
N SER A 83 29.13 -1.18 10.61
CA SER A 83 28.68 -1.99 11.75
C SER A 83 27.32 -2.67 11.49
N THR A 84 26.62 -2.30 10.43
CA THR A 84 25.39 -2.93 9.96
C THR A 84 25.51 -3.19 8.47
N ASP A 85 25.25 -4.42 8.03
CA ASP A 85 25.34 -4.83 6.63
C ASP A 85 24.04 -4.66 5.85
N LEU A 86 22.87 -4.68 6.52
CA LEU A 86 21.57 -4.60 5.91
C LEU A 86 20.65 -3.67 6.69
N VAL A 87 19.97 -2.77 5.96
CA VAL A 87 18.91 -1.91 6.48
C VAL A 87 17.65 -2.09 5.63
N TYR A 88 16.50 -2.23 6.29
CA TYR A 88 15.18 -2.25 5.66
C TYR A 88 14.41 -1.02 6.11
N CYS A 89 14.01 -0.16 5.19
CA CYS A 89 13.38 1.11 5.51
C CYS A 89 12.27 1.49 4.52
N ASP A 90 11.36 2.38 4.97
CA ASP A 90 10.48 3.11 4.08
C ASP A 90 11.22 4.37 3.59
N PRO A 91 11.64 4.44 2.31
CA PRO A 91 12.41 5.57 1.79
C PRO A 91 11.61 6.87 1.76
N ASN A 92 10.29 6.79 1.93
CA ASN A 92 9.39 7.93 1.95
C ASN A 92 9.03 8.40 3.38
N SER A 93 9.50 7.67 4.39
CA SER A 93 9.33 8.05 5.80
C SER A 93 10.12 9.31 6.15
N PRO A 94 9.64 10.13 7.12
CA PRO A 94 10.45 11.20 7.71
C PRO A 94 11.76 10.73 8.34
N ALA A 95 11.79 9.45 8.72
CA ALA A 95 12.96 8.80 9.31
C ALA A 95 13.96 8.30 8.25
N ALA A 96 13.60 8.34 6.97
CA ALA A 96 14.51 7.95 5.90
C ALA A 96 15.68 8.93 5.81
N VAL A 97 16.89 8.39 5.86
CA VAL A 97 18.14 9.15 5.72
C VAL A 97 18.91 8.55 4.54
N GLY A 98 19.49 9.40 3.71
CA GLY A 98 20.37 8.95 2.64
C GLY A 98 21.71 8.45 3.20
N TYR A 99 22.30 7.46 2.54
CA TYR A 99 23.61 6.88 2.89
C TYR A 99 24.71 7.40 1.96
N ARG A 100 25.90 7.65 2.51
CA ARG A 100 27.08 8.14 1.77
C ARG A 100 28.12 7.06 1.50
N CYS A 101 27.89 5.84 1.96
CA CYS A 101 28.73 4.68 1.67
C CYS A 101 28.30 4.00 0.35
N ASP A 102 29.14 3.10 -0.14
CA ASP A 102 28.80 2.22 -1.27
C ASP A 102 27.84 1.11 -0.80
N TYR A 103 26.65 1.07 -1.38
CA TYR A 103 25.63 0.05 -1.08
C TYR A 103 24.88 -0.38 -2.35
N GLU A 104 24.17 -1.45 -2.24
CA GLU A 104 23.24 -1.97 -3.22
C GLU A 104 21.82 -1.85 -2.65
N ALA A 105 20.85 -1.51 -3.49
CA ALA A 105 19.46 -1.32 -3.07
C ALA A 105 18.53 -2.23 -3.87
N TRP A 106 17.57 -2.81 -3.17
CA TRP A 106 16.48 -3.60 -3.76
C TRP A 106 15.14 -3.06 -3.30
N GLU A 107 14.19 -3.12 -4.22
CA GLU A 107 12.80 -2.81 -3.92
C GLU A 107 12.13 -4.01 -3.25
N ALA A 108 11.45 -3.78 -2.14
CA ALA A 108 10.60 -4.75 -1.44
C ALA A 108 9.14 -4.30 -1.53
N PRO A 109 8.32 -4.90 -2.41
CA PRO A 109 6.91 -4.53 -2.56
C PRO A 109 6.14 -4.69 -1.26
N ALA A 110 5.22 -3.76 -0.97
CA ALA A 110 4.33 -3.83 0.18
C ALA A 110 2.85 -3.79 -0.28
N PRO A 111 1.93 -4.50 0.39
CA PRO A 111 0.52 -4.46 0.05
C PRO A 111 -0.15 -3.20 0.62
N ILE A 112 0.53 -2.07 0.54
CA ILE A 112 0.07 -0.78 1.06
C ILE A 112 -0.36 0.09 -0.10
N LEU A 113 -1.68 0.25 -0.24
CA LEU A 113 -2.30 1.08 -1.26
C LEU A 113 -2.47 2.52 -0.76
N HIS A 114 -1.96 3.50 -1.53
CA HIS A 114 -2.39 4.89 -1.44
C HIS A 114 -3.52 5.15 -2.43
N TYR A 115 -4.56 5.82 -1.97
CA TYR A 115 -5.75 6.08 -2.77
C TYR A 115 -6.41 7.41 -2.40
N VAL A 116 -7.17 7.99 -3.33
CA VAL A 116 -8.07 9.10 -3.04
C VAL A 116 -9.48 8.54 -2.86
N GLY A 117 -10.04 8.69 -1.66
CA GLY A 117 -11.44 8.38 -1.37
C GLY A 117 -12.32 9.60 -1.59
N PHE A 118 -13.55 9.38 -2.08
CA PHE A 118 -14.48 10.45 -2.39
C PHE A 118 -15.69 10.43 -1.45
N ASN A 119 -16.23 11.62 -1.14
CA ASN A 119 -17.55 11.73 -0.53
C ASN A 119 -18.63 11.56 -1.60
N LEU A 120 -19.40 10.48 -1.50
CA LEU A 120 -20.43 10.16 -2.49
C LEU A 120 -21.80 10.77 -2.18
N TYR A 121 -21.99 11.33 -0.97
CA TYR A 121 -23.27 11.83 -0.49
C TYR A 121 -23.37 13.35 -0.44
N SER A 122 -22.26 14.04 -0.39
CA SER A 122 -22.22 15.51 -0.33
C SER A 122 -21.07 16.10 -1.11
N GLY A 123 -21.21 17.37 -1.49
CA GLY A 123 -20.15 18.12 -2.18
C GLY A 123 -19.96 17.72 -3.64
N TRP A 124 -18.79 18.05 -4.15
CA TRP A 124 -18.44 17.95 -5.55
C TRP A 124 -18.45 16.53 -6.11
N PHE A 125 -17.99 15.56 -5.34
CA PHE A 125 -17.81 14.18 -5.79
C PHE A 125 -19.07 13.31 -5.67
N THR A 126 -20.24 13.86 -5.43
CA THR A 126 -21.52 13.18 -5.66
C THR A 126 -21.71 12.85 -7.14
N ASN A 127 -21.12 13.66 -8.03
CA ASN A 127 -21.15 13.45 -9.47
C ASN A 127 -20.11 12.39 -9.90
N VAL A 128 -20.59 11.22 -10.36
CA VAL A 128 -19.71 10.13 -10.83
C VAL A 128 -18.86 10.53 -12.02
N ALA A 129 -19.35 11.42 -12.91
CA ALA A 129 -18.58 11.90 -14.05
C ALA A 129 -17.35 12.70 -13.59
N LEU A 130 -17.48 13.46 -12.49
CA LEU A 130 -16.36 14.18 -11.91
C LEU A 130 -15.32 13.24 -11.27
N ARG A 131 -15.78 12.20 -10.57
CA ARG A 131 -14.87 11.18 -10.00
C ARG A 131 -14.11 10.43 -11.11
N ARG A 132 -14.80 10.09 -12.20
CA ARG A 132 -14.19 9.45 -13.37
C ARG A 132 -13.21 10.39 -14.06
N ALA A 133 -13.54 11.66 -14.23
CA ALA A 133 -12.62 12.67 -14.72
C ALA A 133 -11.35 12.75 -13.88
N PHE A 134 -11.49 12.81 -12.54
CA PHE A 134 -10.36 12.78 -11.61
C PHE A 134 -9.40 11.63 -11.88
N THR A 135 -9.93 10.42 -12.13
CA THR A 135 -9.11 9.23 -12.40
C THR A 135 -8.22 9.38 -13.62
N TYR A 136 -8.71 10.03 -14.69
CA TYR A 136 -7.91 10.31 -15.89
C TYR A 136 -6.85 11.40 -15.66
N GLY A 137 -7.03 12.27 -14.67
CA GLY A 137 -6.10 13.33 -14.32
C GLY A 137 -4.92 12.87 -13.47
N VAL A 138 -4.96 11.65 -12.92
CA VAL A 138 -3.89 11.13 -12.06
C VAL A 138 -2.79 10.47 -12.87
N ASP A 139 -1.66 11.16 -13.06
CA ASP A 139 -0.46 10.57 -13.66
C ASP A 139 0.31 9.75 -12.59
N ARG A 140 -0.07 8.48 -12.46
CA ARG A 140 0.46 7.55 -11.46
C ARG A 140 1.92 7.24 -11.68
N GLU A 141 2.33 7.09 -12.95
CA GLU A 141 3.72 6.80 -13.32
C GLU A 141 4.64 7.97 -12.98
N ALA A 142 4.24 9.19 -13.32
CA ALA A 142 5.01 10.37 -12.92
C ALA A 142 5.09 10.51 -11.39
N MET A 143 4.02 10.17 -10.66
CA MET A 143 4.00 10.21 -9.19
C MET A 143 4.98 9.21 -8.57
N THR A 144 5.19 8.02 -9.13
CA THR A 144 6.15 7.06 -8.57
C THR A 144 7.55 7.66 -8.44
N SER A 145 7.98 8.41 -9.44
CA SER A 145 9.28 9.08 -9.44
C SER A 145 9.29 10.39 -8.65
N ALA A 146 8.29 11.26 -8.88
CA ALA A 146 8.28 12.61 -8.31
C ALA A 146 7.97 12.64 -6.80
N VAL A 147 7.17 11.69 -6.32
CA VAL A 147 6.68 11.68 -4.93
C VAL A 147 7.32 10.56 -4.12
N TYR A 148 7.46 9.37 -4.72
CA TYR A 148 7.86 8.15 -4.01
C TYR A 148 9.31 7.71 -4.29
N ASN A 149 10.12 8.55 -4.95
CA ASN A 149 11.54 8.28 -5.24
C ASN A 149 11.78 6.96 -6.01
N GLY A 150 10.79 6.49 -6.77
CA GLY A 150 10.82 5.21 -7.47
C GLY A 150 10.40 4.00 -6.63
N PHE A 151 10.15 4.16 -5.33
CA PHE A 151 9.73 3.08 -4.43
C PHE A 151 8.21 3.02 -4.30
N ALA A 152 7.55 2.84 -5.42
CA ALA A 152 6.12 2.58 -5.53
C ALA A 152 5.78 2.05 -6.91
N GLN A 153 4.70 1.28 -7.02
CA GLN A 153 4.15 0.77 -8.26
C GLN A 153 2.85 1.49 -8.59
N ALA A 154 2.76 2.09 -9.77
CA ALA A 154 1.53 2.74 -10.24
C ALA A 154 0.38 1.75 -10.33
N ALA A 155 -0.76 2.06 -9.75
CA ALA A 155 -1.91 1.15 -9.70
C ALA A 155 -3.22 1.86 -10.02
N THR A 156 -3.87 1.43 -11.10
CA THR A 156 -5.22 1.88 -11.47
C THR A 156 -6.30 1.04 -10.79
N LEU A 157 -6.01 -0.22 -10.50
CA LEU A 157 -6.89 -1.15 -9.78
C LEU A 157 -6.43 -1.31 -8.33
N PRO A 158 -7.34 -1.73 -7.42
CA PRO A 158 -7.01 -1.89 -6.00
C PRO A 158 -6.32 -3.22 -5.68
N CYS A 159 -5.55 -3.75 -6.59
CA CYS A 159 -4.64 -4.89 -6.41
C CYS A 159 -3.28 -4.56 -7.02
N SER A 160 -2.23 -5.21 -6.51
CA SER A 160 -0.88 -4.98 -7.02
C SER A 160 -0.77 -5.33 -8.50
N PRO A 161 -0.11 -4.51 -9.31
CA PRO A 161 0.16 -4.83 -10.72
C PRO A 161 0.94 -6.15 -10.92
N ALA A 162 1.65 -6.62 -9.91
CA ALA A 162 2.35 -7.89 -9.91
C ALA A 162 1.46 -9.11 -9.56
N SER A 163 0.19 -8.87 -9.17
CA SER A 163 -0.75 -9.94 -8.81
C SER A 163 -1.44 -10.53 -10.03
N ASP A 164 -1.71 -11.83 -9.99
CA ASP A 164 -2.54 -12.53 -11.00
C ASP A 164 -3.98 -11.99 -11.06
N LEU A 165 -4.43 -11.25 -10.05
CA LEU A 165 -5.74 -10.61 -10.00
C LEU A 165 -5.78 -9.29 -10.79
N TYR A 166 -4.63 -8.77 -11.24
CA TYR A 166 -4.57 -7.48 -11.94
C TYR A 166 -4.90 -7.62 -13.42
N ASP A 167 -6.05 -7.10 -13.82
CA ASP A 167 -6.45 -7.02 -15.22
C ASP A 167 -5.86 -5.76 -15.88
N ALA A 168 -4.74 -5.95 -16.59
CA ALA A 168 -4.04 -4.87 -17.29
C ALA A 168 -4.88 -4.21 -18.42
N GLN A 169 -5.79 -4.95 -19.07
CA GLN A 169 -6.64 -4.40 -20.12
C GLN A 169 -7.71 -3.50 -19.50
N LEU A 170 -8.29 -3.91 -18.39
CA LEU A 170 -9.24 -3.10 -17.65
C LEU A 170 -8.55 -1.84 -17.08
N ALA A 171 -7.37 -1.98 -16.49
CA ALA A 171 -6.59 -0.87 -15.96
C ALA A 171 -6.26 0.18 -17.03
N ALA A 172 -5.91 -0.26 -18.24
CA ALA A 172 -5.55 0.63 -19.37
C ALA A 172 -6.70 1.56 -19.79
N GLN A 173 -7.96 1.17 -19.59
CA GLN A 173 -9.12 2.01 -19.91
C GLN A 173 -9.23 3.27 -19.03
N TYR A 174 -8.58 3.25 -17.87
CA TYR A 174 -8.60 4.34 -16.89
C TYR A 174 -7.19 4.89 -16.60
N ALA A 175 -6.25 4.60 -17.48
CA ALA A 175 -4.91 5.16 -17.43
C ALA A 175 -4.94 6.69 -17.57
N TYR A 176 -3.88 7.33 -17.08
CA TYR A 176 -3.71 8.77 -17.24
C TYR A 176 -3.81 9.18 -18.70
N SER A 177 -4.59 10.22 -18.95
CA SER A 177 -4.71 10.85 -20.26
C SER A 177 -5.12 12.31 -20.09
N ALA A 178 -4.21 13.22 -20.34
CA ALA A 178 -4.49 14.66 -20.28
C ALA A 178 -5.66 15.04 -21.20
N THR A 179 -5.74 14.45 -22.41
CA THR A 179 -6.82 14.71 -23.37
C THR A 179 -8.16 14.19 -22.87
N ALA A 180 -8.21 12.95 -22.34
CA ALA A 180 -9.43 12.39 -21.77
C ALA A 180 -9.85 13.17 -20.51
N PHE A 181 -8.89 13.57 -19.68
CA PHE A 181 -9.14 14.43 -18.53
C PHE A 181 -9.79 15.75 -18.91
N GLN A 182 -9.19 16.50 -19.83
CA GLN A 182 -9.73 17.77 -20.30
C GLN A 182 -11.13 17.63 -20.92
N ALA A 183 -11.38 16.60 -21.71
CA ALA A 183 -12.71 16.30 -22.26
C ALA A 183 -13.72 15.97 -21.14
N ALA A 184 -13.32 15.18 -20.14
CA ALA A 184 -14.19 14.75 -19.04
C ALA A 184 -14.55 15.92 -18.11
N ILE A 185 -13.57 16.80 -17.78
CA ILE A 185 -13.83 17.96 -16.94
C ILE A 185 -14.74 18.98 -17.65
N HIS A 186 -14.57 19.16 -18.95
CA HIS A 186 -15.45 20.04 -19.73
C HIS A 186 -16.92 19.59 -19.66
N ASN A 187 -17.16 18.29 -19.69
CA ASN A 187 -18.51 17.71 -19.66
C ASN A 187 -19.08 17.58 -18.25
N ALA A 188 -18.25 17.52 -17.20
CA ALA A 188 -18.69 17.26 -15.83
C ALA A 188 -19.06 18.53 -15.03
N GLY A 189 -18.79 19.71 -15.55
CA GLY A 189 -19.04 20.99 -14.84
C GLY A 189 -18.10 21.16 -13.67
N VAL A 190 -16.82 21.35 -13.94
CA VAL A 190 -15.77 21.42 -12.94
C VAL A 190 -15.66 22.77 -12.24
N PRO A 191 -15.07 22.79 -11.02
CA PRO A 191 -14.68 24.01 -10.35
C PRO A 191 -13.64 24.78 -11.18
N THR A 192 -13.91 26.03 -11.44
CA THR A 192 -13.09 26.92 -12.28
C THR A 192 -12.36 27.99 -11.49
N SER A 193 -12.43 27.96 -10.16
CA SER A 193 -11.79 28.94 -9.30
C SER A 193 -11.23 28.31 -8.02
N GLU A 194 -10.17 28.89 -7.50
CA GLU A 194 -9.54 28.46 -6.22
C GLU A 194 -10.45 28.69 -5.00
N THR A 195 -11.46 29.54 -5.11
CA THR A 195 -12.36 29.88 -4.01
C THR A 195 -13.57 28.94 -3.92
N ASP A 196 -13.91 28.27 -5.02
CA ASP A 196 -15.01 27.34 -5.10
C ASP A 196 -14.56 26.06 -5.80
N CYS A 197 -13.86 25.22 -5.06
CA CYS A 197 -13.27 23.96 -5.55
C CYS A 197 -13.27 22.89 -4.44
N PRO A 198 -13.20 21.60 -4.82
CA PRO A 198 -13.14 20.52 -3.85
C PRO A 198 -11.88 20.60 -2.97
N VAL A 199 -12.03 20.09 -1.75
CA VAL A 199 -10.95 20.00 -0.76
C VAL A 199 -10.50 18.55 -0.64
N LEU A 200 -9.21 18.33 -0.87
CA LEU A 200 -8.52 17.06 -0.60
C LEU A 200 -7.92 17.09 0.80
N LEU A 201 -8.47 16.31 1.72
CA LEU A 201 -7.91 16.16 3.06
C LEU A 201 -6.72 15.21 3.03
N VAL A 202 -5.68 15.53 3.79
CA VAL A 202 -4.52 14.68 4.00
C VAL A 202 -4.07 14.71 5.46
N CYS A 203 -3.56 13.57 5.97
CA CYS A 203 -2.96 13.50 7.29
C CYS A 203 -1.56 14.13 7.26
N SER A 204 -1.34 15.16 8.08
CA SER A 204 -0.04 15.86 8.15
C SER A 204 1.09 15.04 8.75
N ASP A 205 0.76 13.95 9.46
CA ASP A 205 1.74 13.06 10.10
C ASP A 205 2.45 12.14 9.09
N ASP A 206 2.00 12.17 7.84
CA ASP A 206 2.59 11.39 6.75
C ASP A 206 3.06 12.32 5.61
N PRO A 207 4.35 12.68 5.58
CA PRO A 207 4.90 13.56 4.57
C PRO A 207 4.80 13.02 3.13
N ALA A 208 4.81 11.72 2.93
CA ALA A 208 4.66 11.14 1.59
C ALA A 208 3.26 11.41 1.04
N ARG A 209 2.22 11.24 1.87
CA ARG A 209 0.84 11.57 1.48
C ARG A 209 0.65 13.08 1.30
N VAL A 210 1.29 13.91 2.11
CA VAL A 210 1.25 15.37 1.92
C VAL A 210 1.84 15.75 0.57
N ARG A 211 3.05 15.26 0.23
CA ARG A 211 3.65 15.49 -1.09
C ARG A 211 2.78 14.96 -2.23
N ALA A 212 2.15 13.79 -2.06
CA ALA A 212 1.25 13.23 -3.06
C ALA A 212 0.02 14.11 -3.29
N ALA A 213 -0.59 14.63 -2.22
CA ALA A 213 -1.74 15.53 -2.32
C ALA A 213 -1.37 16.86 -3.01
N GLU A 214 -0.21 17.44 -2.68
CA GLU A 214 0.30 18.66 -3.30
C GLU A 214 0.62 18.44 -4.78
N TYR A 215 1.25 17.32 -5.13
CA TYR A 215 1.51 16.95 -6.51
C TYR A 215 0.22 16.80 -7.32
N LEU A 216 -0.78 16.09 -6.79
CA LEU A 216 -2.10 15.96 -7.41
C LEU A 216 -2.76 17.32 -7.64
N SER A 217 -2.76 18.18 -6.62
CA SER A 217 -3.33 19.52 -6.70
C SER A 217 -2.67 20.33 -7.83
N SER A 218 -1.33 20.37 -7.86
CA SER A 218 -0.58 21.14 -8.87
C SER A 218 -0.79 20.60 -10.27
N SER A 219 -0.66 19.28 -10.47
CA SER A 219 -0.81 18.64 -11.77
C SER A 219 -2.23 18.79 -12.33
N MET A 220 -3.26 18.71 -11.48
CA MET A 220 -4.64 18.91 -11.90
C MET A 220 -4.95 20.38 -12.23
N GLN A 221 -4.39 21.31 -11.47
CA GLN A 221 -4.56 22.74 -11.71
C GLN A 221 -3.95 23.16 -13.07
N GLU A 222 -2.80 22.61 -13.45
CA GLU A 222 -2.21 22.83 -14.77
C GLU A 222 -3.13 22.44 -15.93
N ASN A 223 -4.04 21.49 -15.67
CA ASN A 223 -5.04 21.03 -16.62
C ASN A 223 -6.43 21.67 -16.41
N GLY A 224 -6.54 22.69 -15.57
CA GLY A 224 -7.76 23.47 -15.38
C GLY A 224 -8.74 22.91 -14.32
N PHE A 225 -8.29 21.93 -13.51
CA PHE A 225 -9.08 21.40 -12.39
C PHE A 225 -8.52 21.90 -11.06
N PHE A 226 -9.25 22.76 -10.38
CA PHE A 226 -8.84 23.29 -9.08
C PHE A 226 -9.14 22.29 -7.96
N LEU A 227 -8.11 21.98 -7.16
CA LEU A 227 -8.19 21.07 -6.01
C LEU A 227 -7.39 21.67 -4.86
N LYS A 228 -8.04 21.97 -3.75
CA LYS A 228 -7.38 22.57 -2.59
C LYS A 228 -6.94 21.49 -1.61
N VAL A 229 -5.66 21.47 -1.24
CA VAL A 229 -5.14 20.58 -0.22
C VAL A 229 -5.34 21.16 1.17
N ARG A 230 -5.83 20.34 2.10
CA ARG A 230 -5.94 20.68 3.53
C ARG A 230 -5.31 19.59 4.38
N SER A 231 -4.18 19.93 5.00
CA SER A 231 -3.48 19.04 5.94
C SER A 231 -4.09 19.16 7.33
N LEU A 232 -4.33 18.03 7.98
CA LEU A 232 -4.85 17.92 9.34
C LEU A 232 -4.00 16.94 10.14
N GLY A 233 -3.76 17.19 11.42
CA GLY A 233 -3.20 16.20 12.32
C GLY A 233 -4.08 14.95 12.40
N ARG A 234 -3.52 13.81 12.75
CA ARG A 234 -4.18 12.49 12.72
C ARG A 234 -5.57 12.49 13.37
N GLU A 235 -5.71 13.02 14.56
CA GLU A 235 -7.00 13.01 15.28
C GLU A 235 -8.07 13.81 14.52
N ALA A 236 -7.74 15.03 14.08
CA ALA A 236 -8.66 15.89 13.33
C ALA A 236 -8.98 15.30 11.96
N TYR A 237 -8.01 14.66 11.31
CA TYR A 237 -8.20 13.97 10.04
C TYR A 237 -9.19 12.82 10.19
N VAL A 238 -8.98 11.92 11.15
CA VAL A 238 -9.88 10.78 11.39
C VAL A 238 -11.28 11.27 11.79
N ALA A 239 -11.38 12.27 12.65
CA ALA A 239 -12.68 12.85 13.04
C ALA A 239 -13.43 13.45 11.84
N ALA A 240 -12.74 14.13 10.93
CA ALA A 240 -13.34 14.68 9.72
C ALA A 240 -13.86 13.57 8.80
N LEU A 241 -13.11 12.47 8.63
CA LEU A 241 -13.53 11.32 7.84
C LEU A 241 -14.78 10.65 8.44
N GLN A 242 -14.77 10.40 9.74
CA GLN A 242 -15.90 9.78 10.45
C GLN A 242 -17.17 10.63 10.40
N ALA A 243 -17.02 11.95 10.43
CA ALA A 243 -18.13 12.90 10.32
C ALA A 243 -18.61 13.14 8.89
N GLY A 244 -17.91 12.62 7.87
CA GLY A 244 -18.22 12.91 6.46
C GLY A 244 -17.88 14.36 6.03
N ASN A 245 -17.08 15.08 6.80
CA ASN A 245 -16.72 16.47 6.54
C ASN A 245 -15.52 16.62 5.60
N TYR A 246 -15.66 16.14 4.37
CA TYR A 246 -14.66 16.20 3.31
C TYR A 246 -15.33 16.11 1.93
N ASP A 247 -14.65 16.60 0.89
CA ASP A 247 -15.01 16.29 -0.50
C ASP A 247 -14.24 15.05 -0.96
N ALA A 248 -12.93 15.03 -0.73
CA ALA A 248 -12.05 13.89 -0.96
C ALA A 248 -10.99 13.78 0.14
N TYR A 249 -10.37 12.61 0.27
CA TYR A 249 -9.25 12.41 1.19
C TYR A 249 -8.19 11.49 0.58
N LEU A 250 -6.93 11.72 0.89
CA LEU A 250 -5.83 10.83 0.53
C LEU A 250 -5.61 9.83 1.66
N GLY A 251 -6.01 8.60 1.40
CA GLY A 251 -5.94 7.47 2.34
C GLY A 251 -4.77 6.53 2.08
N GLU A 252 -4.45 5.74 3.10
CA GLU A 252 -3.54 4.62 3.04
C GLU A 252 -4.22 3.40 3.67
N VAL A 253 -4.06 2.25 3.04
CA VAL A 253 -4.53 0.97 3.58
C VAL A 253 -3.54 -0.13 3.28
N ARG A 254 -3.26 -0.98 4.29
CA ARG A 254 -2.61 -2.27 4.07
C ARG A 254 -3.68 -3.28 3.72
N LEU A 255 -3.61 -3.82 2.51
CA LEU A 255 -4.51 -4.85 2.03
C LEU A 255 -4.00 -6.24 2.42
N THR A 256 -4.90 -7.19 2.47
CA THR A 256 -4.59 -8.61 2.62
C THR A 256 -3.98 -9.18 1.34
N ALA A 257 -3.37 -10.36 1.41
CA ALA A 257 -2.74 -10.99 0.25
C ALA A 257 -3.70 -11.26 -0.94
N ASN A 258 -4.99 -11.34 -0.68
CA ASN A 258 -6.05 -11.49 -1.68
C ASN A 258 -6.75 -10.16 -2.03
N PHE A 259 -6.22 -9.02 -1.56
CA PHE A 259 -6.76 -7.68 -1.83
C PHE A 259 -8.25 -7.53 -1.47
N ASP A 260 -8.65 -8.01 -0.29
CA ASP A 260 -10.03 -7.87 0.19
C ASP A 260 -10.38 -6.41 0.45
N LEU A 261 -11.48 -5.95 -0.17
CA LEU A 261 -11.98 -4.58 -0.08
C LEU A 261 -13.28 -4.47 0.75
N SER A 262 -13.68 -5.53 1.44
CA SER A 262 -14.93 -5.59 2.20
C SER A 262 -15.06 -4.46 3.23
N GLU A 263 -13.94 -4.03 3.85
CA GLU A 263 -13.92 -2.95 4.83
C GLU A 263 -14.31 -1.58 4.27
N PHE A 264 -14.19 -1.38 2.96
CA PHE A 264 -14.63 -0.16 2.29
C PHE A 264 -16.16 -0.08 2.15
N PHE A 265 -16.82 -1.22 1.91
CA PHE A 265 -18.21 -1.22 1.40
C PHE A 265 -19.24 -1.82 2.36
N ARG A 266 -18.83 -2.63 3.32
CA ARG A 266 -19.75 -3.17 4.31
C ARG A 266 -20.21 -2.08 5.30
N THR A 267 -21.45 -2.16 5.77
CA THR A 267 -21.95 -1.29 6.81
C THR A 267 -21.10 -1.40 8.07
N GLY A 268 -20.57 -0.28 8.56
CA GLY A 268 -19.68 -0.24 9.73
C GLY A 268 -18.28 -0.77 9.45
N GLY A 269 -17.87 -0.91 8.19
CA GLY A 269 -16.51 -1.23 7.81
C GLY A 269 -15.53 -0.13 8.25
N ALA A 270 -14.33 -0.52 8.63
CA ALA A 270 -13.32 0.41 9.16
C ALA A 270 -12.90 1.51 8.17
N LEU A 271 -13.11 1.28 6.87
CA LEU A 271 -12.75 2.19 5.79
C LEU A 271 -13.97 2.82 5.08
N SER A 272 -15.19 2.51 5.54
CA SER A 272 -16.43 3.07 4.97
C SER A 272 -16.77 4.43 5.58
N TYR A 273 -15.84 5.38 5.50
CA TYR A 273 -15.98 6.72 6.09
C TYR A 273 -17.18 7.48 5.55
N GLY A 274 -18.33 7.35 6.25
CA GLY A 274 -19.54 8.17 6.08
C GLY A 274 -20.26 8.07 4.74
N ALA A 275 -19.68 7.43 3.74
CA ALA A 275 -20.11 7.65 2.38
C ALA A 275 -20.17 6.42 1.47
N VAL A 276 -19.75 5.24 1.89
CA VAL A 276 -19.42 4.19 0.91
C VAL A 276 -20.08 2.84 1.20
N ALA A 277 -20.98 2.73 2.16
CA ALA A 277 -21.75 1.50 2.34
C ALA A 277 -22.57 1.23 1.07
N ASP A 278 -22.08 0.36 0.21
CA ASP A 278 -22.72 -0.09 -1.02
C ASP A 278 -22.90 -1.61 -0.97
N ALA A 279 -24.17 -2.05 -0.81
CA ALA A 279 -24.49 -3.47 -0.71
C ALA A 279 -24.13 -4.25 -1.98
N SER A 280 -24.15 -3.61 -3.14
CA SER A 280 -23.76 -4.24 -4.41
C SER A 280 -22.23 -4.49 -4.44
N LEU A 281 -21.43 -3.49 -4.09
CA LEU A 281 -19.99 -3.64 -3.99
C LEU A 281 -19.57 -4.61 -2.87
N ALA A 282 -20.25 -4.56 -1.71
CA ALA A 282 -20.01 -5.52 -0.63
C ALA A 282 -20.32 -6.97 -1.08
N GLY A 283 -21.39 -7.17 -1.86
CA GLY A 283 -21.70 -8.46 -2.45
C GLY A 283 -20.64 -8.95 -3.43
N LEU A 284 -20.11 -8.06 -4.27
CA LEU A 284 -19.03 -8.39 -5.20
C LEU A 284 -17.72 -8.70 -4.47
N CYS A 285 -17.40 -8.01 -3.38
CA CYS A 285 -16.28 -8.38 -2.53
C CYS A 285 -16.42 -9.82 -2.00
N THR A 286 -17.59 -10.18 -1.48
CA THR A 286 -17.85 -11.55 -1.00
C THR A 286 -17.72 -12.57 -2.12
N GLN A 287 -18.22 -12.25 -3.34
CA GLN A 287 -18.08 -13.14 -4.50
C GLN A 287 -16.60 -13.31 -4.91
N ALA A 288 -15.82 -12.22 -4.91
CA ALA A 288 -14.41 -12.26 -5.24
C ALA A 288 -13.58 -13.09 -4.25
N LEU A 289 -13.96 -13.12 -2.98
CA LEU A 289 -13.36 -14.00 -1.99
C LEU A 289 -13.65 -15.48 -2.27
N GLY A 290 -14.85 -15.80 -2.71
CA GLY A 290 -15.27 -17.17 -3.03
C GLY A 290 -14.81 -17.67 -4.41
N ASN A 291 -14.50 -16.76 -5.32
CA ASN A 291 -14.08 -17.06 -6.69
C ASN A 291 -13.19 -15.91 -7.20
N SER A 292 -11.91 -16.14 -7.35
CA SER A 292 -10.94 -15.17 -7.81
C SER A 292 -11.25 -14.61 -9.21
N GLY A 293 -11.88 -15.38 -10.08
CA GLY A 293 -12.37 -14.91 -11.38
C GLY A 293 -13.37 -13.75 -11.29
N SER A 294 -14.09 -13.62 -10.16
CA SER A 294 -15.02 -12.52 -9.93
C SER A 294 -14.32 -11.22 -9.48
N TYR A 295 -13.02 -11.23 -9.25
CA TYR A 295 -12.28 -10.01 -8.89
C TYR A 295 -12.27 -8.98 -10.03
N ALA A 296 -12.23 -9.43 -11.28
CA ALA A 296 -12.34 -8.57 -12.45
C ALA A 296 -13.70 -7.86 -12.51
N ASP A 297 -14.79 -8.55 -12.16
CA ASP A 297 -16.13 -7.95 -12.11
C ASP A 297 -16.23 -6.88 -11.00
N LEU A 298 -15.61 -7.15 -9.83
CA LEU A 298 -15.48 -6.15 -8.76
C LEU A 298 -14.72 -4.92 -9.26
N CYS A 299 -13.56 -5.11 -9.90
CA CYS A 299 -12.76 -4.02 -10.44
C CYS A 299 -13.52 -3.22 -11.52
N ALA A 300 -14.23 -3.89 -12.44
CA ALA A 300 -15.04 -3.23 -13.43
C ALA A 300 -16.13 -2.37 -12.78
N ARG A 301 -16.81 -2.87 -11.76
CA ARG A 301 -17.83 -2.13 -11.02
C ARG A 301 -17.23 -0.94 -10.26
N LEU A 302 -16.03 -1.09 -9.68
CA LEU A 302 -15.30 0.01 -9.03
C LEU A 302 -14.95 1.12 -10.00
N LEU A 303 -14.50 0.77 -11.21
CA LEU A 303 -14.20 1.74 -12.25
C LEU A 303 -15.46 2.46 -12.79
N ASP A 304 -16.62 1.78 -12.78
CA ASP A 304 -17.88 2.40 -13.15
C ASP A 304 -18.40 3.41 -12.11
N THR A 305 -18.31 3.06 -10.83
CA THR A 305 -18.85 3.85 -9.73
C THR A 305 -17.84 4.83 -9.14
N VAL A 306 -16.58 4.52 -9.28
CA VAL A 306 -15.42 5.29 -8.78
C VAL A 306 -15.62 5.78 -7.33
N PRO A 307 -15.79 4.88 -6.37
CA PRO A 307 -15.94 5.27 -4.96
C PRO A 307 -14.64 5.78 -4.37
N PHE A 308 -13.52 5.32 -4.90
CA PHE A 308 -12.16 5.80 -4.64
C PHE A 308 -11.28 5.62 -5.89
N CYS A 309 -10.16 6.31 -5.92
CA CYS A 309 -9.17 6.27 -7.01
C CYS A 309 -7.85 5.70 -6.47
N PRO A 310 -7.46 4.46 -6.81
CA PRO A 310 -6.14 3.92 -6.52
C PRO A 310 -5.04 4.79 -7.16
N ILE A 311 -3.91 4.91 -6.47
CA ILE A 311 -2.77 5.71 -6.96
C ILE A 311 -1.56 4.82 -7.13
N VAL A 312 -1.01 4.29 -6.02
CA VAL A 312 0.18 3.45 -6.01
C VAL A 312 0.11 2.40 -4.93
N PHE A 313 0.80 1.28 -5.15
CA PHE A 313 1.27 0.42 -4.07
C PHE A 313 2.67 0.84 -3.65
N LYS A 314 2.89 1.04 -2.36
CA LYS A 314 4.20 1.40 -1.80
C LYS A 314 5.17 0.24 -1.88
N SER A 315 6.45 0.57 -1.95
CA SER A 315 7.55 -0.36 -1.74
C SER A 315 8.48 0.15 -0.66
N TYR A 316 9.13 -0.77 0.03
CA TYR A 316 10.23 -0.50 0.93
C TYR A 316 11.57 -0.65 0.19
N GLU A 317 12.63 -0.12 0.79
CA GLU A 317 13.99 -0.24 0.31
C GLU A 317 14.79 -1.17 1.21
N VAL A 318 15.50 -2.12 0.60
CA VAL A 318 16.50 -2.96 1.28
C VAL A 318 17.87 -2.48 0.83
N CYS A 319 18.59 -1.84 1.73
CA CYS A 319 19.97 -1.39 1.50
C CYS A 319 20.94 -2.39 2.07
N VAL A 320 21.93 -2.81 1.28
CA VAL A 320 22.96 -3.77 1.70
C VAL A 320 24.33 -3.19 1.40
N SER A 321 25.25 -3.27 2.37
CA SER A 321 26.65 -2.90 2.18
C SER A 321 27.25 -3.70 1.02
N ARG A 322 27.93 -3.02 0.11
CA ARG A 322 28.44 -3.64 -1.11
C ARG A 322 29.33 -4.86 -0.81
N GLY A 323 28.94 -6.00 -1.38
CA GLY A 323 29.66 -7.27 -1.23
C GLY A 323 29.36 -8.04 0.06
N ALA A 324 28.51 -7.53 0.95
CA ALA A 324 28.10 -8.26 2.15
C ALA A 324 27.14 -9.40 1.83
N ILE A 325 26.21 -9.19 0.87
CA ILE A 325 25.23 -10.19 0.44
C ILE A 325 25.28 -10.27 -1.09
N ALA A 326 25.36 -11.48 -1.64
CA ALA A 326 25.51 -11.69 -3.07
C ALA A 326 24.24 -11.39 -3.87
N SER A 327 23.07 -11.67 -3.32
CA SER A 327 21.75 -11.36 -3.89
C SER A 327 20.67 -11.41 -2.83
N ILE A 328 19.65 -10.59 -3.01
CA ILE A 328 18.42 -10.62 -2.22
C ILE A 328 17.25 -10.64 -3.19
N SER A 329 16.22 -11.44 -2.88
CA SER A 329 14.93 -11.41 -3.56
C SER A 329 13.86 -11.08 -2.52
N PRO A 330 13.60 -9.80 -2.24
CA PRO A 330 12.61 -9.42 -1.25
C PRO A 330 11.22 -9.90 -1.70
N GLY A 331 10.54 -10.66 -0.84
CA GLY A 331 9.13 -10.97 -1.01
C GLY A 331 8.25 -9.81 -0.56
N VAL A 332 6.95 -9.94 -0.77
CA VAL A 332 5.99 -8.97 -0.27
C VAL A 332 6.05 -8.97 1.27
N ASP A 333 6.30 -7.80 1.85
CA ASP A 333 6.46 -7.58 3.29
C ASP A 333 7.58 -8.39 3.97
N CYS A 334 8.47 -9.00 3.23
CA CYS A 334 9.53 -9.82 3.81
C CYS A 334 10.87 -9.64 3.08
N VAL A 335 11.91 -9.27 3.83
CA VAL A 335 13.28 -9.11 3.32
C VAL A 335 13.98 -10.45 3.12
N PHE A 336 13.61 -11.47 3.89
CA PHE A 336 14.30 -12.75 3.98
C PHE A 336 13.54 -13.91 3.33
N HIS A 337 12.53 -13.62 2.52
CA HIS A 337 11.79 -14.63 1.81
C HIS A 337 12.43 -14.87 0.44
N ASN A 338 12.83 -16.12 0.20
CA ASN A 338 13.25 -16.64 -1.13
C ASN A 338 12.27 -17.68 -1.61
#